data_9bb45f2ae005900d9c020cc2aee89b83
#
_entry.id   9bb45f2ae005900d9c020cc2aee89b83
#
_cell.length_a   1.000
_cell.length_b   1.000
_cell.length_c   1.000
_cell.angle_alpha   90.00
_cell.angle_beta   90.00
_cell.angle_gamma   90.00
#
_symmetry.space_group_name_H-M   'P 1'
#
loop_
_entity.id
_entity.type
_entity.pdbx_description
1 polymer ?
#
loop_
_entity_poly.entity_id
_entity_poly.type
_entity_poly.pdbx_seq_one_letter_code
_entity_poly.pdbx_strand_id
1 'polypeptide(L)'
;MRKLAIYALMLIGILTSCYRRPLTTADYTVIVNINIEKDIINYEVKQDPSLMRCIFYDSETGAFVTQAFLPATGGEVSLTPSRTYDVLVYNFDTESTWIEQENCFHSIYASTSLIPDSFKTKLKTRGSKADEEQIVYDPDHLFVGRVQDVFIPNRAVDAPVHVINVNAETVVQTWIVEVKTVTGVENIGTMASVVTGLAELNKIGLNERSKEYVSVYFDNHAIDENGTLTAKFNTFGRNPDSGTKQILSIVFTDISGKGYVYDFDVSDQFPGNKEQIIRIQTDIHIPKPITSGDGGFAPKVDEWDDINTDIII
;
A
#
# COMPACT_ATOMS: atom_id res chain seq x y z
N MET A 1 19.44 50.94 62.33
CA MET A 1 18.22 50.22 61.98
C MET A 1 17.93 50.25 60.47
N ARG A 2 17.99 51.37 59.76
CA ARG A 2 17.71 51.44 58.31
C ARG A 2 18.65 50.56 57.42
N LYS A 3 19.94 50.45 57.73
CA LYS A 3 20.91 49.68 57.00
C LYS A 3 20.69 48.16 57.16
N LEU A 4 20.23 47.70 58.33
CA LEU A 4 19.93 46.29 58.61
C LEU A 4 18.70 45.82 57.84
N ALA A 5 17.68 46.69 57.69
CA ALA A 5 16.48 46.39 56.91
C ALA A 5 16.78 46.24 55.41
N ILE A 6 17.74 47.01 54.87
CA ILE A 6 18.13 46.87 53.43
C ILE A 6 18.87 45.58 53.19
N TYR A 7 19.71 45.11 54.08
CA TYR A 7 20.41 43.84 53.96
C TYR A 7 19.47 42.69 54.14
N ALA A 8 18.46 42.77 55.02
CA ALA A 8 17.41 41.71 55.13
C ALA A 8 16.53 41.63 53.89
N LEU A 9 16.18 42.76 53.25
CA LEU A 9 15.44 42.78 52.00
C LEU A 9 16.24 42.19 50.82
N MET A 10 17.54 42.47 50.72
CA MET A 10 18.43 41.87 49.72
C MET A 10 18.58 40.38 49.94
N LEU A 11 18.67 39.90 51.18
CA LEU A 11 18.78 38.46 51.47
C LEU A 11 17.50 37.70 51.10
N ILE A 12 16.35 38.33 51.36
CA ILE A 12 15.03 37.72 50.92
C ILE A 12 14.93 37.64 49.40
N GLY A 13 15.40 38.67 48.67
CA GLY A 13 15.42 38.68 47.19
C GLY A 13 16.31 37.59 46.60
N ILE A 14 17.41 37.21 47.26
CA ILE A 14 18.30 36.15 46.81
C ILE A 14 17.69 34.75 47.06
N LEU A 15 16.90 34.60 48.12
CA LEU A 15 16.25 33.33 48.46
C LEU A 15 15.05 33.00 47.59
N THR A 16 14.42 33.98 46.94
CA THR A 16 13.29 33.77 46.04
C THR A 16 13.73 33.53 44.59
N SER A 17 15.00 33.66 44.27
CA SER A 17 15.55 33.51 42.92
C SER A 17 15.80 32.08 42.49
N CYS A 18 15.54 31.09 43.32
CA CYS A 18 15.48 29.69 42.86
C CYS A 18 14.14 29.41 42.23
N TYR A 19 13.85 29.99 41.09
CA TYR A 19 12.91 29.40 40.14
C TYR A 19 13.53 28.08 39.69
N ARG A 20 13.18 26.99 40.38
CA ARG A 20 13.43 25.67 39.85
C ARG A 20 12.64 25.61 38.53
N ARG A 21 13.35 25.63 37.41
CA ARG A 21 12.73 25.19 36.15
C ARG A 21 12.05 23.90 36.48
N PRO A 22 10.76 23.70 36.09
CA PRO A 22 10.16 22.40 36.23
C PRO A 22 11.15 21.43 35.59
N LEU A 23 11.53 20.39 36.31
CA LEU A 23 12.34 19.31 35.76
C LEU A 23 11.52 18.80 34.60
N THR A 24 11.88 19.17 33.38
CA THR A 24 11.37 18.51 32.19
C THR A 24 11.71 17.05 32.40
N THR A 25 10.71 16.22 32.51
CA THR A 25 10.91 14.75 32.57
C THR A 25 11.82 14.39 31.43
N ALA A 26 13.01 13.88 31.74
CA ALA A 26 13.95 13.47 30.70
C ALA A 26 13.28 12.34 29.91
N ASP A 27 13.37 12.42 28.59
CA ASP A 27 12.90 11.34 27.75
C ASP A 27 13.62 10.04 28.10
N TYR A 28 12.89 8.92 28.03
CA TYR A 28 13.43 7.61 28.29
C TYR A 28 13.68 6.86 26.99
N THR A 29 14.79 6.16 26.94
CA THR A 29 15.01 5.17 25.89
C THR A 29 14.10 3.98 26.12
N VAL A 30 13.34 3.61 25.10
CA VAL A 30 12.56 2.39 24.98
C VAL A 30 13.11 1.58 23.82
N ILE A 31 12.91 0.25 23.84
CA ILE A 31 13.27 -0.62 22.73
C ILE A 31 11.99 -0.99 22.00
N VAL A 32 11.97 -0.77 20.69
CA VAL A 32 10.92 -1.25 19.79
C VAL A 32 11.46 -2.49 19.09
N ASN A 33 10.85 -3.65 19.30
CA ASN A 33 11.13 -4.87 18.57
C ASN A 33 10.08 -5.03 17.47
N ILE A 34 10.51 -5.21 16.24
CA ILE A 34 9.62 -5.40 15.09
C ILE A 34 9.75 -6.84 14.60
N ASN A 35 8.62 -7.52 14.49
CA ASN A 35 8.52 -8.83 13.86
C ASN A 35 7.69 -8.71 12.58
N ILE A 36 8.32 -8.97 11.43
CA ILE A 36 7.68 -8.85 10.12
C ILE A 36 7.12 -10.20 9.71
N GLU A 37 5.87 -10.20 9.22
CA GLU A 37 5.21 -11.37 8.64
C GLU A 37 6.03 -11.93 7.48
N LYS A 38 6.22 -13.26 7.45
CA LYS A 38 6.99 -13.96 6.41
C LYS A 38 6.12 -14.80 5.49
N ASP A 39 5.01 -15.31 6.00
CA ASP A 39 4.14 -16.25 5.29
C ASP A 39 3.01 -15.49 4.56
N ILE A 40 3.36 -14.82 3.46
CA ILE A 40 2.42 -14.05 2.65
C ILE A 40 2.07 -14.84 1.40
N ILE A 41 0.76 -14.98 1.12
CA ILE A 41 0.25 -15.72 -0.02
C ILE A 41 0.71 -15.07 -1.32
N ASN A 42 1.21 -15.90 -2.25
CA ASN A 42 1.67 -15.50 -3.59
C ASN A 42 2.80 -14.45 -3.62
N TYR A 43 3.38 -14.12 -2.47
CA TYR A 43 4.47 -13.17 -2.37
C TYR A 43 5.73 -13.85 -1.85
N GLU A 44 6.75 -13.86 -2.67
CA GLU A 44 8.07 -14.38 -2.30
C GLU A 44 8.92 -13.24 -1.74
N VAL A 45 8.99 -13.15 -0.42
CA VAL A 45 9.86 -12.18 0.27
C VAL A 45 11.29 -12.64 0.13
N LYS A 46 12.05 -11.99 -0.73
CA LYS A 46 13.49 -12.27 -0.91
C LYS A 46 14.35 -11.55 0.13
N GLN A 47 13.87 -10.43 0.64
CA GLN A 47 14.61 -9.57 1.57
C GLN A 47 13.63 -8.81 2.47
N ASP A 48 14.00 -8.66 3.75
CA ASP A 48 13.25 -7.79 4.66
C ASP A 48 13.34 -6.32 4.18
N PRO A 49 12.34 -5.49 4.51
CA PRO A 49 12.43 -4.06 4.29
C PRO A 49 13.73 -3.49 4.86
N SER A 50 14.34 -2.57 4.16
CA SER A 50 15.61 -1.97 4.61
C SER A 50 15.43 -1.02 5.78
N LEU A 51 14.26 -0.39 5.86
CA LEU A 51 13.94 0.65 6.81
C LEU A 51 12.47 0.62 7.21
N MET A 52 12.21 0.70 8.52
CA MET A 52 10.87 0.85 9.10
C MET A 52 10.73 2.24 9.70
N ARG A 53 9.63 2.90 9.40
CA ARG A 53 9.24 4.13 10.07
C ARG A 53 8.35 3.79 11.25
N CYS A 54 8.71 4.27 12.43
CA CYS A 54 7.97 4.09 13.66
C CYS A 54 7.44 5.45 14.12
N ILE A 55 6.12 5.61 14.16
CA ILE A 55 5.45 6.84 14.57
C ILE A 55 4.73 6.60 15.89
N PHE A 56 4.82 7.56 16.77
CA PHE A 56 4.15 7.58 18.06
C PHE A 56 3.12 8.70 18.06
N TYR A 57 1.90 8.32 18.38
CA TYR A 57 0.77 9.23 18.49
C TYR A 57 0.31 9.29 19.95
N ASP A 58 -0.25 10.40 20.36
CA ASP A 58 -0.93 10.53 21.64
C ASP A 58 -2.22 9.72 21.60
N SER A 59 -2.41 8.76 22.51
CA SER A 59 -3.55 7.81 22.44
C SER A 59 -4.91 8.44 22.71
N GLU A 60 -4.96 9.60 23.41
CA GLU A 60 -6.22 10.29 23.68
C GLU A 60 -6.71 11.10 22.47
N THR A 61 -5.79 11.70 21.74
CA THR A 61 -6.11 12.63 20.65
C THR A 61 -5.85 12.06 19.27
N GLY A 62 -5.06 11.00 19.18
CA GLY A 62 -4.55 10.46 17.92
C GLY A 62 -3.51 11.36 17.24
N ALA A 63 -3.06 12.44 17.88
CA ALA A 63 -2.15 13.41 17.29
C ALA A 63 -0.70 12.90 17.25
N PHE A 64 0.03 13.23 16.17
CA PHE A 64 1.46 12.95 16.05
C PHE A 64 2.26 13.53 17.22
N VAL A 65 3.16 12.73 17.80
CA VAL A 65 4.07 13.16 18.87
C VAL A 65 5.51 13.13 18.40
N THR A 66 5.99 11.97 17.94
CA THR A 66 7.37 11.78 17.49
C THR A 66 7.49 10.59 16.55
N GLN A 67 8.63 10.47 15.91
CA GLN A 67 8.93 9.36 15.01
C GLN A 67 10.40 8.94 15.08
N ALA A 68 10.67 7.72 14.65
CA ALA A 68 12.00 7.19 14.45
C ALA A 68 12.06 6.35 13.17
N PHE A 69 13.24 6.28 12.55
CA PHE A 69 13.53 5.35 11.47
C PHE A 69 14.40 4.24 12.04
N LEU A 70 13.95 3.00 11.91
CA LEU A 70 14.53 1.83 12.55
C LEU A 70 14.86 0.76 11.49
N PRO A 71 15.87 -0.09 11.74
CA PRO A 71 16.04 -1.33 10.97
C PRO A 71 14.78 -2.19 11.03
N ALA A 72 14.67 -3.16 10.12
CA ALA A 72 13.53 -4.11 10.06
C ALA A 72 13.27 -4.85 11.38
N THR A 73 14.30 -5.06 12.20
CA THR A 73 14.21 -5.72 13.50
C THR A 73 13.84 -4.80 14.67
N GLY A 74 13.77 -3.49 14.40
CA GLY A 74 13.51 -2.47 15.43
C GLY A 74 14.77 -1.79 15.96
N GLY A 75 14.64 -1.09 17.09
CA GLY A 75 15.74 -0.33 17.67
C GLY A 75 15.32 0.51 18.87
N GLU A 76 16.19 1.44 19.27
CA GLU A 76 15.98 2.33 20.41
C GLU A 76 15.26 3.63 19.98
N VAL A 77 14.30 4.07 20.79
CA VAL A 77 13.58 5.32 20.62
C VAL A 77 13.48 6.06 21.96
N SER A 78 13.57 7.38 21.93
CA SER A 78 13.38 8.21 23.11
C SER A 78 11.94 8.69 23.22
N LEU A 79 11.27 8.39 24.34
CA LEU A 79 9.88 8.76 24.60
C LEU A 79 9.74 9.47 25.96
N THR A 80 8.76 10.36 26.04
CA THR A 80 8.41 11.02 27.29
C THR A 80 7.65 10.06 28.20
N PRO A 81 8.10 9.84 29.45
CA PRO A 81 7.44 8.94 30.39
C PRO A 81 6.11 9.51 30.91
N SER A 82 5.32 8.65 31.57
CA SER A 82 3.98 8.96 32.11
C SER A 82 2.99 9.42 31.03
N ARG A 83 3.16 8.89 29.82
CA ARG A 83 2.25 9.11 28.68
C ARG A 83 1.84 7.77 28.06
N THR A 84 0.70 7.77 27.43
CA THR A 84 0.19 6.64 26.63
C THR A 84 0.28 6.97 25.15
N TYR A 85 0.78 6.03 24.37
CA TYR A 85 1.02 6.21 22.95
C TYR A 85 0.31 5.13 22.14
N ASP A 86 -0.21 5.52 20.96
CA ASP A 86 -0.48 4.60 19.88
C ASP A 86 0.75 4.55 18.97
N VAL A 87 1.21 3.35 18.69
CA VAL A 87 2.43 3.10 17.92
C VAL A 87 2.06 2.50 16.57
N LEU A 88 2.53 3.13 15.51
CA LEU A 88 2.39 2.67 14.14
C LEU A 88 3.76 2.48 13.53
N VAL A 89 4.00 1.29 12.97
CA VAL A 89 5.26 0.96 12.29
C VAL A 89 4.92 0.52 10.86
N TYR A 90 5.67 1.02 9.88
CA TYR A 90 5.53 0.58 8.49
C TYR A 90 6.85 0.70 7.73
N ASN A 91 7.02 -0.09 6.66
CA ASN A 91 8.19 0.03 5.80
C ASN A 91 8.11 1.30 4.94
N PHE A 92 9.26 1.91 4.71
CA PHE A 92 9.39 3.21 4.05
C PHE A 92 10.14 3.14 2.71
N ASP A 93 10.37 1.95 2.20
CA ASP A 93 11.09 1.66 0.96
C ASP A 93 10.14 1.27 -0.20
N THR A 94 8.97 1.92 -0.26
CA THR A 94 7.96 1.75 -1.31
C THR A 94 8.20 2.72 -2.46
N GLU A 95 7.90 2.31 -3.72
CA GLU A 95 8.05 3.11 -4.93
C GLU A 95 6.73 3.69 -5.43
N SER A 96 5.68 2.86 -5.47
CA SER A 96 4.35 3.22 -5.97
C SER A 96 3.34 3.54 -4.86
N THR A 97 3.63 3.14 -3.62
CA THR A 97 2.75 3.32 -2.45
C THR A 97 3.12 4.57 -1.67
N TRP A 98 2.15 5.44 -1.43
CA TRP A 98 2.28 6.70 -0.70
C TRP A 98 1.57 6.63 0.64
N ILE A 99 2.18 7.22 1.68
CA ILE A 99 1.57 7.36 2.99
C ILE A 99 1.20 8.82 3.20
N GLU A 100 -0.06 9.06 3.53
CA GLU A 100 -0.62 10.39 3.67
C GLU A 100 -1.34 10.57 5.01
N GLN A 101 -1.62 11.82 5.40
CA GLN A 101 -2.30 12.20 6.65
C GLN A 101 -1.59 11.70 7.92
N GLU A 102 -0.26 11.71 7.91
CA GLU A 102 0.59 11.18 8.99
C GLU A 102 0.45 11.92 10.34
N ASN A 103 -0.24 13.04 10.36
CA ASN A 103 -0.43 13.85 11.57
C ASN A 103 -1.43 13.25 12.57
N CYS A 104 -2.21 12.24 12.17
CA CYS A 104 -3.22 11.65 13.01
C CYS A 104 -3.35 10.15 12.76
N PHE A 105 -3.29 9.35 13.85
CA PHE A 105 -3.41 7.88 13.82
C PHE A 105 -4.68 7.39 13.13
N HIS A 106 -5.80 8.09 13.34
CA HIS A 106 -7.09 7.67 12.78
C HIS A 106 -7.29 8.05 11.31
N SER A 107 -6.48 8.97 10.78
CA SER A 107 -6.62 9.45 9.40
C SER A 107 -5.49 9.00 8.47
N ILE A 108 -4.37 8.50 9.01
CA ILE A 108 -3.24 8.04 8.20
C ILE A 108 -3.65 6.89 7.27
N TYR A 109 -3.31 7.01 6.00
CA TYR A 109 -3.64 5.99 5.00
C TYR A 109 -2.52 5.77 3.99
N ALA A 110 -2.56 4.60 3.35
CA ALA A 110 -1.76 4.24 2.20
C ALA A 110 -2.61 4.31 0.93
N SER A 111 -2.07 4.91 -0.12
CA SER A 111 -2.66 5.01 -1.47
C SER A 111 -1.61 4.71 -2.53
N THR A 112 -2.01 4.67 -3.81
CA THR A 112 -1.08 4.47 -4.92
C THR A 112 -1.19 5.56 -5.96
N SER A 113 -0.14 5.71 -6.78
CA SER A 113 -0.08 6.72 -7.83
C SER A 113 -1.09 6.44 -8.94
N LEU A 114 -1.69 7.51 -9.47
CA LEU A 114 -2.50 7.45 -10.70
C LEU A 114 -1.62 7.13 -11.91
N ILE A 115 -2.13 6.33 -12.84
CA ILE A 115 -1.47 6.17 -14.13
C ILE A 115 -1.64 7.45 -14.97
N PRO A 116 -0.63 7.81 -15.81
CA PRO A 116 -0.74 8.96 -16.70
C PRO A 116 -1.90 8.84 -17.71
N ASP A 117 -2.55 9.96 -18.03
CA ASP A 117 -3.67 9.98 -18.98
C ASP A 117 -3.30 9.46 -20.38
N SER A 118 -2.04 9.59 -20.79
CA SER A 118 -1.53 9.01 -22.03
C SER A 118 -1.56 7.47 -22.04
N PHE A 119 -1.53 6.84 -20.87
CA PHE A 119 -1.68 5.39 -20.71
C PHE A 119 -3.16 4.98 -20.69
N LYS A 120 -4.05 5.78 -20.09
CA LYS A 120 -5.49 5.51 -20.05
C LYS A 120 -6.10 5.37 -21.43
N THR A 121 -5.65 6.18 -22.41
CA THR A 121 -6.10 6.10 -23.80
C THR A 121 -5.73 4.78 -24.49
N LYS A 122 -4.69 4.10 -24.01
CA LYS A 122 -4.27 2.79 -24.54
C LYS A 122 -5.01 1.63 -23.85
N LEU A 123 -5.55 1.88 -22.67
CA LEU A 123 -6.31 0.93 -21.87
C LEU A 123 -7.81 1.25 -22.04
N LYS A 124 -8.35 1.19 -23.24
CA LYS A 124 -9.82 1.28 -23.46
C LYS A 124 -10.46 0.04 -22.87
N THR A 125 -10.70 0.06 -21.56
CA THR A 125 -11.41 -1.00 -20.86
C THR A 125 -12.91 -0.82 -21.08
N ARG A 126 -13.59 -1.88 -21.48
CA ARG A 126 -15.04 -1.91 -21.64
C ARG A 126 -15.72 -2.56 -20.44
N GLY A 127 -15.54 -2.06 -19.27
CA GLY A 127 -16.47 -2.36 -18.19
C GLY A 127 -17.35 -1.13 -17.98
N SER A 128 -18.64 -1.26 -17.81
CA SER A 128 -19.60 -0.14 -17.69
C SER A 128 -19.31 0.84 -16.55
N LYS A 129 -18.25 0.62 -15.77
CA LYS A 129 -17.78 1.50 -14.71
C LYS A 129 -16.28 1.82 -14.77
N ALA A 130 -15.48 1.09 -15.55
CA ALA A 130 -14.05 1.35 -15.68
C ALA A 130 -13.74 2.71 -16.35
N ASP A 131 -14.64 3.22 -17.16
CA ASP A 131 -14.51 4.55 -17.77
C ASP A 131 -14.70 5.68 -16.74
N GLU A 132 -15.35 5.41 -15.60
CA GLU A 132 -15.61 6.37 -14.52
C GLU A 132 -14.61 6.22 -13.36
N GLU A 133 -13.94 5.06 -13.21
CA GLU A 133 -13.00 4.82 -12.15
C GLU A 133 -11.62 5.43 -12.45
N GLN A 134 -10.97 5.89 -11.39
CA GLN A 134 -9.55 6.23 -11.49
C GLN A 134 -8.72 4.95 -11.63
N ILE A 135 -7.73 4.98 -12.54
CA ILE A 135 -6.81 3.87 -12.71
C ILE A 135 -5.49 4.21 -11.99
N VAL A 136 -5.06 3.31 -11.12
CA VAL A 136 -3.85 3.45 -10.31
C VAL A 136 -2.87 2.31 -10.59
N TYR A 137 -1.59 2.51 -10.26
CA TYR A 137 -0.63 1.41 -10.22
C TYR A 137 -0.95 0.46 -9.07
N ASP A 138 -0.54 -0.79 -9.17
CA ASP A 138 -0.62 -1.74 -8.07
C ASP A 138 0.32 -1.30 -6.92
N PRO A 139 -0.10 -1.47 -5.64
CA PRO A 139 0.70 -1.06 -4.50
C PRO A 139 1.91 -1.97 -4.29
N ASP A 140 3.00 -1.39 -3.76
CA ASP A 140 4.07 -2.18 -3.18
C ASP A 140 3.60 -2.88 -1.91
N HIS A 141 4.27 -3.96 -1.52
CA HIS A 141 3.99 -4.58 -0.23
C HIS A 141 4.32 -3.64 0.92
N LEU A 142 3.30 -3.35 1.71
CA LEU A 142 3.35 -2.48 2.87
C LEU A 142 3.10 -3.31 4.13
N PHE A 143 4.13 -3.46 4.95
CA PHE A 143 4.06 -4.11 6.26
C PHE A 143 3.71 -3.07 7.31
N VAL A 144 2.64 -3.29 8.03
CA VAL A 144 2.13 -2.34 9.03
C VAL A 144 1.94 -3.03 10.37
N GLY A 145 2.62 -2.54 11.38
CA GLY A 145 2.45 -2.95 12.78
C GLY A 145 1.75 -1.87 13.60
N ARG A 146 0.83 -2.28 14.49
CA ARG A 146 0.04 -1.39 15.34
C ARG A 146 0.05 -1.89 16.76
N VAL A 147 0.33 -1.00 17.70
CA VAL A 147 0.15 -1.28 19.13
C VAL A 147 -0.49 -0.05 19.75
N GLN A 148 -1.68 -0.21 20.29
CA GLN A 148 -2.41 0.90 20.90
C GLN A 148 -2.28 0.89 22.42
N ASP A 149 -2.52 2.05 23.04
CA ASP A 149 -2.54 2.25 24.48
C ASP A 149 -1.25 1.84 25.21
N VAL A 150 -0.09 2.08 24.59
CA VAL A 150 1.21 1.78 25.19
C VAL A 150 1.55 2.83 26.23
N PHE A 151 1.40 2.50 27.51
CA PHE A 151 1.80 3.35 28.60
C PHE A 151 3.32 3.27 28.86
N ILE A 152 4.01 4.39 28.83
CA ILE A 152 5.44 4.48 29.18
C ILE A 152 5.57 4.90 30.63
N PRO A 153 5.92 3.98 31.57
CA PRO A 153 5.99 4.30 32.98
C PRO A 153 7.20 5.18 33.31
N ASN A 154 7.08 5.96 34.38
CA ASN A 154 8.27 6.49 35.05
C ASN A 154 9.08 5.33 35.59
N ARG A 155 10.39 5.31 35.31
CA ARG A 155 11.27 4.26 35.84
C ARG A 155 12.42 4.84 36.63
N ALA A 156 12.90 4.08 37.63
CA ALA A 156 14.15 4.34 38.28
C ALA A 156 15.33 4.09 37.30
N VAL A 157 16.48 4.70 37.60
CA VAL A 157 17.69 4.59 36.75
C VAL A 157 18.08 3.13 36.48
N ASP A 158 17.92 2.27 37.48
CA ASP A 158 18.31 0.84 37.43
C ASP A 158 17.17 -0.10 36.95
N ALA A 159 16.01 0.43 36.59
CA ALA A 159 14.92 -0.40 36.11
C ALA A 159 15.19 -0.92 34.69
N PRO A 160 14.70 -2.13 34.31
CA PRO A 160 14.83 -2.65 32.95
C PRO A 160 14.26 -1.70 31.92
N VAL A 161 14.88 -1.68 30.72
CA VAL A 161 14.38 -0.88 29.59
C VAL A 161 12.99 -1.37 29.21
N HIS A 162 12.07 -0.43 28.97
CA HIS A 162 10.74 -0.76 28.49
C HIS A 162 10.83 -1.26 27.03
N VAL A 163 10.15 -2.37 26.73
CA VAL A 163 10.17 -3.00 25.41
C VAL A 163 8.77 -2.98 24.81
N ILE A 164 8.66 -2.48 23.59
CA ILE A 164 7.43 -2.48 22.79
C ILE A 164 7.60 -3.52 21.68
N ASN A 165 6.79 -4.57 21.67
CA ASN A 165 6.80 -5.57 20.61
C ASN A 165 5.73 -5.26 19.59
N VAL A 166 6.12 -5.16 18.32
CA VAL A 166 5.24 -4.81 17.20
C VAL A 166 5.29 -5.94 16.17
N ASN A 167 4.14 -6.52 15.83
CA ASN A 167 3.99 -7.42 14.70
C ASN A 167 3.54 -6.62 13.49
N ALA A 168 4.34 -6.61 12.44
CA ALA A 168 4.05 -5.93 11.19
C ALA A 168 3.56 -6.96 10.16
N GLU A 169 2.30 -6.84 9.76
CA GLU A 169 1.61 -7.68 8.79
C GLU A 169 1.37 -6.89 7.50
N THR A 170 1.35 -7.57 6.36
CA THR A 170 1.05 -6.89 5.10
C THR A 170 -0.40 -6.41 5.05
N VAL A 171 -0.61 -5.18 4.61
CA VAL A 171 -1.95 -4.64 4.28
C VAL A 171 -2.28 -4.78 2.81
N VAL A 172 -1.37 -5.36 2.03
CA VAL A 172 -1.47 -5.58 0.59
C VAL A 172 -1.63 -7.07 0.30
N GLN A 173 -2.54 -7.40 -0.60
CA GLN A 173 -2.79 -8.76 -1.07
C GLN A 173 -2.16 -8.94 -2.45
N THR A 174 -1.48 -10.05 -2.68
CA THR A 174 -0.98 -10.44 -4.01
C THR A 174 -1.91 -11.46 -4.64
N TRP A 175 -2.43 -11.14 -5.80
CA TRP A 175 -3.31 -11.99 -6.60
C TRP A 175 -2.59 -12.49 -7.84
N ILE A 176 -2.87 -13.73 -8.22
CA ILE A 176 -2.43 -14.34 -9.47
C ILE A 176 -3.64 -14.49 -10.40
N VAL A 177 -3.49 -14.11 -11.65
CA VAL A 177 -4.44 -14.39 -12.73
C VAL A 177 -3.86 -15.51 -13.57
N GLU A 178 -4.63 -16.57 -13.79
CA GLU A 178 -4.32 -17.68 -14.68
C GLU A 178 -5.36 -17.75 -15.80
N VAL A 179 -4.93 -17.56 -17.05
CA VAL A 179 -5.77 -17.73 -18.23
C VAL A 179 -5.25 -18.90 -19.03
N LYS A 180 -6.10 -19.91 -19.23
CA LYS A 180 -5.74 -21.10 -20.04
C LYS A 180 -6.01 -20.82 -21.49
N THR A 181 -5.14 -21.36 -22.36
CA THR A 181 -5.31 -21.39 -23.82
C THR A 181 -5.23 -20.00 -24.48
N VAL A 182 -4.07 -19.36 -24.38
CA VAL A 182 -3.71 -18.21 -25.23
C VAL A 182 -2.93 -18.72 -26.44
N THR A 183 -3.41 -18.40 -27.65
CA THR A 183 -2.83 -18.81 -28.92
C THR A 183 -2.42 -17.61 -29.77
N GLY A 184 -1.49 -17.78 -30.70
CA GLY A 184 -0.93 -16.65 -31.47
C GLY A 184 0.01 -15.80 -30.63
N VAL A 185 0.69 -16.40 -29.65
CA VAL A 185 1.58 -15.75 -28.71
C VAL A 185 2.72 -15.01 -29.44
N GLU A 186 3.18 -15.56 -30.56
CA GLU A 186 4.21 -14.98 -31.44
C GLU A 186 3.77 -13.63 -32.05
N ASN A 187 2.49 -13.33 -32.04
CA ASN A 187 1.95 -12.09 -32.58
C ASN A 187 1.81 -10.99 -31.52
N ILE A 188 2.02 -11.30 -30.23
CA ILE A 188 1.87 -10.38 -29.12
C ILE A 188 3.10 -9.46 -29.03
N GLY A 189 2.90 -8.14 -29.06
CA GLY A 189 3.92 -7.13 -28.82
C GLY A 189 3.98 -6.71 -27.36
N THR A 190 2.82 -6.36 -26.76
CA THR A 190 2.72 -5.98 -25.34
C THR A 190 1.43 -6.50 -24.71
N MET A 191 1.45 -6.63 -23.39
CA MET A 191 0.28 -6.99 -22.58
C MET A 191 0.14 -6.02 -21.41
N ALA A 192 -1.09 -5.73 -21.03
CA ALA A 192 -1.43 -4.97 -19.85
C ALA A 192 -2.77 -5.46 -19.30
N SER A 193 -3.00 -5.31 -18.01
CA SER A 193 -4.27 -5.68 -17.40
C SER A 193 -4.74 -4.64 -16.40
N VAL A 194 -6.05 -4.61 -16.21
CA VAL A 194 -6.72 -3.76 -15.23
C VAL A 194 -7.79 -4.56 -14.50
N VAL A 195 -7.87 -4.44 -13.18
CA VAL A 195 -8.98 -4.97 -12.39
C VAL A 195 -9.72 -3.83 -11.73
N THR A 196 -11.05 -3.75 -11.96
CA THR A 196 -11.93 -2.71 -11.41
C THR A 196 -12.42 -3.03 -10.00
N GLY A 197 -12.98 -2.06 -9.30
CA GLY A 197 -13.74 -2.27 -8.06
C GLY A 197 -12.91 -2.66 -6.84
N LEU A 198 -11.63 -2.30 -6.81
CA LEU A 198 -10.72 -2.54 -5.69
C LEU A 198 -10.64 -1.30 -4.79
N ALA A 199 -10.30 -1.48 -3.51
CA ALA A 199 -10.22 -0.38 -2.57
C ALA A 199 -9.11 0.63 -2.99
N GLU A 200 -9.46 1.92 -3.01
CA GLU A 200 -8.56 3.00 -3.37
C GLU A 200 -7.40 3.15 -2.39
N LEU A 201 -7.69 3.00 -1.10
CA LEU A 201 -6.72 3.20 -0.03
C LEU A 201 -6.96 2.25 1.15
N ASN A 202 -5.95 2.12 2.01
CA ASN A 202 -6.04 1.48 3.31
C ASN A 202 -5.69 2.49 4.41
N LYS A 203 -6.61 2.73 5.36
CA LYS A 203 -6.35 3.50 6.58
C LYS A 203 -5.47 2.68 7.49
N ILE A 204 -4.16 2.85 7.36
CA ILE A 204 -3.18 1.96 8.00
C ILE A 204 -3.17 2.03 9.52
N GLY A 205 -3.59 3.14 10.13
CA GLY A 205 -3.77 3.22 11.58
C GLY A 205 -4.91 2.32 12.10
N LEU A 206 -6.00 2.19 11.35
CA LEU A 206 -7.20 1.42 11.72
C LEU A 206 -7.30 0.05 11.05
N ASN A 207 -6.46 -0.22 10.05
CA ASN A 207 -6.55 -1.37 9.15
C ASN A 207 -7.91 -1.48 8.43
N GLU A 208 -8.39 -0.36 7.93
CA GLU A 208 -9.67 -0.25 7.24
C GLU A 208 -9.48 0.11 5.78
N ARG A 209 -10.14 -0.63 4.89
CA ARG A 209 -10.18 -0.31 3.46
C ARG A 209 -11.19 0.80 3.19
N SER A 210 -10.87 1.68 2.22
CA SER A 210 -11.83 2.70 1.78
C SER A 210 -13.10 2.08 1.20
N LYS A 211 -14.16 2.87 1.18
CA LYS A 211 -15.40 2.55 0.47
C LYS A 211 -15.33 2.98 -0.99
N GLU A 212 -14.49 3.97 -1.26
CA GLU A 212 -14.11 4.41 -2.59
C GLU A 212 -13.30 3.32 -3.26
N TYR A 213 -13.44 3.19 -4.56
CA TYR A 213 -12.81 2.14 -5.34
C TYR A 213 -12.13 2.69 -6.59
N VAL A 214 -11.14 1.96 -7.03
CA VAL A 214 -10.30 2.27 -8.19
C VAL A 214 -10.13 1.02 -9.04
N SER A 215 -9.62 1.25 -10.24
CA SER A 215 -9.10 0.21 -11.11
C SER A 215 -7.59 0.09 -10.94
N VAL A 216 -7.09 -1.11 -10.67
CA VAL A 216 -5.66 -1.38 -10.50
C VAL A 216 -5.06 -1.87 -11.80
N TYR A 217 -4.06 -1.15 -12.30
CA TYR A 217 -3.26 -1.50 -13.48
C TYR A 217 -2.06 -2.36 -13.10
N PHE A 218 -1.77 -3.36 -13.94
CA PHE A 218 -0.57 -4.18 -13.83
C PHE A 218 -0.13 -4.72 -15.21
N ASP A 219 1.16 -4.98 -15.37
CA ASP A 219 1.78 -5.43 -16.62
C ASP A 219 2.75 -6.61 -16.45
N ASN A 220 2.80 -7.19 -15.25
CA ASN A 220 3.62 -8.36 -14.96
C ASN A 220 2.96 -9.64 -15.47
N HIS A 221 3.14 -9.92 -16.77
CA HIS A 221 2.57 -11.07 -17.47
C HIS A 221 3.64 -12.04 -17.95
N ALA A 222 3.32 -13.33 -17.91
CA ALA A 222 4.12 -14.38 -18.52
C ALA A 222 3.19 -15.38 -19.22
N ILE A 223 3.61 -15.91 -20.39
CA ILE A 223 2.90 -16.98 -21.10
C ILE A 223 3.86 -18.15 -21.20
N ASP A 224 3.41 -19.32 -20.74
CA ASP A 224 4.20 -20.54 -20.81
C ASP A 224 4.10 -21.24 -22.18
N GLU A 225 4.88 -22.31 -22.37
CA GLU A 225 4.91 -23.11 -23.61
C GLU A 225 3.55 -23.77 -23.93
N ASN A 226 2.67 -23.91 -22.93
CA ASN A 226 1.34 -24.50 -23.11
C ASN A 226 0.28 -23.45 -23.45
N GLY A 227 0.66 -22.17 -23.54
CA GLY A 227 -0.24 -21.06 -23.79
C GLY A 227 -1.01 -20.63 -22.53
N THR A 228 -0.54 -20.96 -21.32
CA THR A 228 -1.12 -20.45 -20.08
C THR A 228 -0.54 -19.06 -19.79
N LEU A 229 -1.40 -18.06 -19.77
CA LEU A 229 -1.02 -16.72 -19.31
C LEU A 229 -1.12 -16.66 -17.81
N THR A 230 -0.05 -16.22 -17.17
CA THR A 230 -0.02 -15.90 -15.74
C THR A 230 0.30 -14.42 -15.57
N ALA A 231 -0.47 -13.73 -14.76
CA ALA A 231 -0.19 -12.35 -14.37
C ALA A 231 -0.28 -12.21 -12.85
N LYS A 232 0.45 -11.26 -12.29
CA LYS A 232 0.48 -11.01 -10.86
C LYS A 232 0.22 -9.53 -10.60
N PHE A 233 -0.62 -9.23 -9.62
CA PHE A 233 -0.87 -7.85 -9.18
C PHE A 233 -1.08 -7.78 -7.68
N ASN A 234 -0.83 -6.60 -7.13
CA ASN A 234 -1.05 -6.27 -5.74
C ASN A 234 -2.27 -5.35 -5.59
N THR A 235 -2.91 -5.40 -4.43
CA THR A 235 -4.05 -4.53 -4.10
C THR A 235 -4.22 -4.39 -2.59
N PHE A 236 -4.82 -3.29 -2.14
CA PHE A 236 -5.31 -3.19 -0.76
C PHE A 236 -6.51 -4.11 -0.49
N GLY A 237 -6.99 -4.79 -1.51
CA GLY A 237 -8.10 -5.72 -1.46
C GLY A 237 -9.42 -5.10 -1.87
N ARG A 238 -10.48 -5.84 -1.66
CA ARG A 238 -11.86 -5.43 -1.95
C ARG A 238 -12.54 -4.94 -0.67
N ASN A 239 -13.35 -3.89 -0.77
CA ASN A 239 -14.31 -3.57 0.27
C ASN A 239 -15.60 -4.37 0.03
N PRO A 240 -15.98 -5.30 0.92
CA PRO A 240 -17.15 -6.15 0.70
C PRO A 240 -18.48 -5.36 0.65
N ASP A 241 -18.52 -4.17 1.27
CA ASP A 241 -19.71 -3.33 1.34
C ASP A 241 -19.90 -2.43 0.12
N SER A 242 -18.94 -2.41 -0.82
CA SER A 242 -19.01 -1.52 -2.00
C SER A 242 -20.10 -1.93 -3.00
N GLY A 243 -20.46 -3.22 -3.05
CA GLY A 243 -21.38 -3.78 -4.08
C GLY A 243 -20.85 -3.65 -5.50
N THR A 244 -19.57 -3.30 -5.65
CA THR A 244 -18.92 -3.04 -6.94
C THR A 244 -18.46 -4.34 -7.56
N LYS A 245 -18.62 -4.46 -8.89
CA LYS A 245 -18.11 -5.60 -9.66
C LYS A 245 -16.61 -5.49 -9.87
N GLN A 246 -15.95 -6.65 -9.85
CA GLN A 246 -14.56 -6.78 -10.24
C GLN A 246 -14.51 -7.30 -11.69
N ILE A 247 -14.18 -6.42 -12.62
CA ILE A 247 -13.98 -6.78 -14.03
C ILE A 247 -12.47 -6.78 -14.29
N LEU A 248 -11.97 -7.93 -14.73
CA LEU A 248 -10.61 -8.06 -15.22
C LEU A 248 -10.60 -7.80 -16.72
N SER A 249 -9.89 -6.77 -17.15
CA SER A 249 -9.65 -6.47 -18.57
C SER A 249 -8.20 -6.82 -18.90
N ILE A 250 -7.99 -7.67 -19.90
CA ILE A 250 -6.66 -8.02 -20.44
C ILE A 250 -6.54 -7.38 -21.82
N VAL A 251 -5.54 -6.53 -21.97
CA VAL A 251 -5.25 -5.81 -23.21
C VAL A 251 -4.01 -6.39 -23.86
N PHE A 252 -4.15 -6.92 -25.07
CA PHE A 252 -3.05 -7.33 -25.91
C PHE A 252 -2.85 -6.30 -27.02
N THR A 253 -1.61 -5.93 -27.27
CA THR A 253 -1.25 -5.18 -28.47
C THR A 253 -0.38 -6.08 -29.34
N ASP A 254 -0.79 -6.29 -30.57
CA ASP A 254 0.00 -7.13 -31.48
C ASP A 254 1.25 -6.39 -31.98
N ILE A 255 2.11 -7.14 -32.71
CA ILE A 255 3.35 -6.59 -33.28
C ILE A 255 3.14 -5.49 -34.32
N SER A 256 1.91 -5.30 -34.82
CA SER A 256 1.53 -4.19 -35.71
C SER A 256 0.99 -2.96 -34.96
N GLY A 257 0.80 -3.07 -33.64
CA GLY A 257 0.23 -2.00 -32.79
C GLY A 257 -1.30 -2.05 -32.66
N LYS A 258 -1.97 -3.08 -33.22
CA LYS A 258 -3.41 -3.26 -33.06
C LYS A 258 -3.72 -3.84 -31.67
N GLY A 259 -4.72 -3.28 -30.99
CA GLY A 259 -5.15 -3.70 -29.67
C GLY A 259 -6.31 -4.69 -29.70
N TYR A 260 -6.34 -5.61 -28.73
CA TYR A 260 -7.40 -6.58 -28.45
C TYR A 260 -7.68 -6.56 -26.96
N VAL A 261 -8.95 -6.41 -26.57
CA VAL A 261 -9.38 -6.32 -25.17
C VAL A 261 -10.31 -7.49 -24.86
N TYR A 262 -10.06 -8.17 -23.73
CA TYR A 262 -10.89 -9.25 -23.22
C TYR A 262 -11.30 -8.91 -21.80
N ASP A 263 -12.61 -8.81 -21.55
CA ASP A 263 -13.19 -8.48 -20.27
C ASP A 263 -13.82 -9.72 -19.61
N PHE A 264 -13.58 -9.90 -18.31
CA PHE A 264 -14.08 -11.03 -17.52
C PHE A 264 -14.67 -10.52 -16.20
N ASP A 265 -15.91 -10.88 -15.90
CA ASP A 265 -16.48 -10.68 -14.56
C ASP A 265 -15.89 -11.72 -13.61
N VAL A 266 -15.01 -11.29 -12.73
CA VAL A 266 -14.30 -12.13 -11.75
C VAL A 266 -14.76 -11.88 -10.32
N SER A 267 -15.89 -11.17 -10.16
CA SER A 267 -16.40 -10.74 -8.85
C SER A 267 -16.57 -11.88 -7.86
N ASP A 268 -17.03 -13.04 -8.34
CA ASP A 268 -17.30 -14.22 -7.50
C ASP A 268 -16.03 -14.96 -7.07
N GLN A 269 -14.90 -14.68 -7.73
CA GLN A 269 -13.63 -15.33 -7.42
C GLN A 269 -12.84 -14.66 -6.28
N PHE A 270 -13.26 -13.47 -5.82
CA PHE A 270 -12.60 -12.78 -4.71
C PHE A 270 -13.06 -13.26 -3.33
N PRO A 271 -14.40 -13.43 -3.04
CA PRO A 271 -14.86 -13.76 -1.70
C PRO A 271 -14.39 -15.16 -1.25
N GLY A 272 -13.70 -15.22 -0.11
CA GLY A 272 -13.28 -16.49 0.49
C GLY A 272 -12.19 -17.26 -0.27
N ASN A 273 -11.61 -16.67 -1.30
CA ASN A 273 -10.53 -17.28 -2.08
C ASN A 273 -9.21 -17.18 -1.30
N LYS A 274 -8.86 -18.26 -0.60
CA LYS A 274 -7.65 -18.32 0.23
C LYS A 274 -6.37 -18.44 -0.60
N GLU A 275 -6.45 -18.94 -1.83
CA GLU A 275 -5.29 -19.07 -2.72
C GLU A 275 -4.92 -17.75 -3.39
N GLN A 276 -5.87 -16.80 -3.44
CA GLN A 276 -5.73 -15.54 -4.17
C GLN A 276 -5.34 -15.75 -5.64
N ILE A 277 -6.02 -16.73 -6.29
CA ILE A 277 -5.83 -17.04 -7.71
C ILE A 277 -7.17 -16.88 -8.44
N ILE A 278 -7.16 -16.04 -9.46
CA ILE A 278 -8.28 -15.87 -10.40
C ILE A 278 -8.03 -16.77 -11.59
N ARG A 279 -8.96 -17.70 -11.88
CA ARG A 279 -8.83 -18.66 -12.96
C ARG A 279 -9.83 -18.40 -14.05
N ILE A 280 -9.34 -18.21 -15.28
CA ILE A 280 -10.13 -17.98 -16.47
C ILE A 280 -9.90 -19.14 -17.43
N GLN A 281 -11.00 -19.81 -17.79
CA GLN A 281 -11.00 -20.92 -18.73
C GLN A 281 -11.66 -20.44 -20.02
N THR A 282 -10.89 -19.84 -20.91
CA THR A 282 -11.34 -19.36 -22.20
C THR A 282 -10.21 -19.46 -23.22
N ASP A 283 -10.58 -19.55 -24.49
CA ASP A 283 -9.64 -19.54 -25.59
C ASP A 283 -9.43 -18.09 -26.06
N ILE A 284 -8.24 -17.55 -25.83
CA ILE A 284 -7.83 -16.27 -26.36
C ILE A 284 -6.98 -16.52 -27.61
N HIS A 285 -7.32 -15.89 -28.72
CA HIS A 285 -6.56 -15.98 -29.95
C HIS A 285 -6.11 -14.60 -30.45
N ILE A 286 -4.80 -14.40 -30.55
CA ILE A 286 -4.22 -13.19 -31.15
C ILE A 286 -3.89 -13.49 -32.62
N PRO A 287 -4.65 -12.92 -33.56
CA PRO A 287 -4.48 -13.23 -34.97
C PRO A 287 -3.14 -12.69 -35.50
N LYS A 288 -2.65 -13.35 -36.54
CA LYS A 288 -1.47 -12.85 -37.26
C LYS A 288 -1.80 -11.51 -37.91
N PRO A 289 -0.99 -10.46 -37.70
CA PRO A 289 -1.20 -9.18 -38.35
C PRO A 289 -1.22 -9.31 -39.87
N ILE A 290 -2.19 -8.63 -40.52
CA ILE A 290 -2.24 -8.57 -41.98
C ILE A 290 -1.15 -7.59 -42.41
N THR A 291 -0.02 -8.11 -42.83
CA THR A 291 0.97 -7.30 -43.55
C THR A 291 0.44 -7.07 -44.96
N SER A 292 -0.11 -5.89 -45.22
CA SER A 292 -0.39 -5.47 -46.62
C SER A 292 0.96 -5.44 -47.33
N GLY A 293 1.13 -6.40 -48.26
CA GLY A 293 2.33 -6.47 -49.08
C GLY A 293 2.37 -5.30 -50.05
N ASP A 294 2.92 -4.19 -49.59
CA ASP A 294 3.64 -3.23 -50.43
C ASP A 294 4.35 -2.20 -49.49
N GLY A 295 5.65 -2.15 -49.63
CA GLY A 295 6.65 -1.49 -48.78
C GLY A 295 6.24 -0.18 -48.15
N GLY A 296 6.13 -0.19 -46.84
CA GLY A 296 6.06 1.03 -46.06
C GLY A 296 5.43 0.77 -44.70
N PHE A 297 6.26 0.76 -43.67
CA PHE A 297 5.81 0.77 -42.28
C PHE A 297 5.13 2.11 -42.01
N ALA A 298 3.83 2.17 -42.12
CA ALA A 298 3.02 3.28 -41.64
C ALA A 298 2.14 2.72 -40.50
N PRO A 299 2.44 2.97 -39.23
CA PRO A 299 1.53 2.63 -38.15
C PRO A 299 0.32 3.53 -38.26
N LYS A 300 -0.76 3.02 -38.87
CA LYS A 300 -2.09 3.59 -38.70
C LYS A 300 -2.65 3.02 -37.41
N VAL A 301 -2.83 3.86 -36.44
CA VAL A 301 -3.69 3.59 -35.28
C VAL A 301 -5.14 3.71 -35.77
N ASP A 302 -5.61 2.68 -36.46
CA ASP A 302 -7.00 2.57 -36.82
C ASP A 302 -7.72 1.80 -35.71
N GLU A 303 -8.98 2.16 -35.50
CA GLU A 303 -9.93 1.74 -34.48
C GLU A 303 -9.74 0.32 -33.89
N TRP A 304 -9.84 0.25 -32.56
CA TRP A 304 -9.83 -0.99 -31.80
C TRP A 304 -11.01 -1.87 -32.23
N ASP A 305 -10.77 -3.12 -32.65
CA ASP A 305 -11.83 -4.12 -32.88
C ASP A 305 -12.29 -4.67 -31.53
N ASP A 306 -13.53 -4.42 -31.23
CA ASP A 306 -14.20 -4.87 -30.03
C ASP A 306 -14.60 -6.35 -30.19
N ILE A 307 -13.85 -7.24 -29.55
CA ILE A 307 -14.27 -8.62 -29.39
C ILE A 307 -15.05 -8.72 -28.07
N ASN A 308 -16.37 -8.66 -28.19
CA ASN A 308 -17.27 -8.82 -27.06
C ASN A 308 -17.49 -10.31 -26.84
N THR A 309 -16.82 -10.89 -25.86
CA THR A 309 -17.12 -12.23 -25.37
C THR A 309 -17.72 -12.10 -23.97
N ASP A 310 -19.05 -11.99 -23.90
CA ASP A 310 -19.78 -12.20 -22.64
C ASP A 310 -19.64 -13.67 -22.24
N ILE A 311 -18.57 -14.00 -21.55
CA ILE A 311 -18.42 -15.31 -20.92
C ILE A 311 -18.82 -15.16 -19.47
N ILE A 312 -20.05 -15.61 -19.17
CA ILE A 312 -20.52 -15.84 -17.80
C ILE A 312 -19.88 -17.14 -17.35
N ILE A 313 -18.98 -17.06 -16.37
CA ILE A 313 -18.36 -18.22 -15.72
C ILE A 313 -19.09 -18.49 -14.42
#